data_196712e6a33dd4521adf72f6ebd517df
#
_entry.id   196712e6a33dd4521adf72f6ebd517df
#
_cell.length_a   1.000
_cell.length_b   1.000
_cell.length_c   1.000
_cell.angle_alpha   90.00
_cell.angle_beta   90.00
_cell.angle_gamma   90.00
#
_symmetry.space_group_name_H-M   'P 1'
#
loop_
_entity.id
_entity.type
_entity.pdbx_description
1 polymer ?
#
loop_
_entity_poly.entity_id
_entity_poly.type
_entity_poly.pdbx_seq_one_letter_code
_entity_poly.pdbx_strand_id
1 'polypeptide(L)'
;MTFHGNSNQNTNLHHLCVLDDAEENDIFKYGISDKPIDADNYSSRMREQVDYLNRAVGWYRFSGEILIRNIKGKREARKIEDAYIVAYKKKYGRNPRGNVD
;
A
#
# COMPACT_ATOMS: atom_id res chain seq x y z
N MET A 1 -5.46 28.10 -5.20
CA MET A 1 -4.39 27.08 -5.28
C MET A 1 -5.01 25.74 -5.62
N THR A 2 -4.41 25.03 -6.55
CA THR A 2 -4.90 23.72 -6.95
C THR A 2 -4.09 22.63 -6.27
N PHE A 3 -4.76 21.67 -5.62
CA PHE A 3 -4.09 20.53 -5.00
C PHE A 3 -4.15 19.34 -5.96
N HIS A 4 -3.05 18.65 -6.09
CA HIS A 4 -2.98 17.39 -6.83
C HIS A 4 -3.18 16.21 -5.89
N GLY A 5 -3.73 15.09 -6.39
CA GLY A 5 -3.92 13.88 -5.60
C GLY A 5 -2.63 13.32 -5.00
N ASN A 6 -1.47 13.68 -5.56
CA ASN A 6 -0.16 13.27 -5.06
C ASN A 6 0.46 14.26 -4.09
N SER A 7 -0.20 15.39 -3.81
CA SER A 7 0.28 16.40 -2.89
C SER A 7 0.09 15.97 -1.44
N ASN A 8 1.07 16.30 -0.57
CA ASN A 8 0.90 16.12 0.87
C ASN A 8 -0.18 17.03 1.47
N GLN A 9 -0.69 17.99 0.68
CA GLN A 9 -1.80 18.86 1.06
C GLN A 9 -3.16 18.23 0.76
N ASN A 10 -3.19 17.03 0.17
CA ASN A 10 -4.41 16.28 -0.07
C ASN A 10 -5.01 15.87 1.27
N THR A 11 -6.22 16.37 1.57
CA THR A 11 -6.92 16.12 2.83
C THR A 11 -7.97 15.01 2.75
N ASN A 12 -8.09 14.33 1.61
CA ASN A 12 -8.99 13.20 1.47
C ASN A 12 -8.67 12.09 2.46
N LEU A 13 -9.67 11.30 2.82
CA LEU A 13 -9.46 10.11 3.63
C LEU A 13 -8.62 9.11 2.83
N HIS A 14 -7.59 8.59 3.48
CA HIS A 14 -6.68 7.62 2.92
C HIS A 14 -6.80 6.29 3.65
N HIS A 15 -6.24 5.25 3.06
CA HIS A 15 -6.06 3.96 3.70
C HIS A 15 -4.63 3.46 3.48
N LEU A 16 -4.18 2.62 4.40
CA LEU A 16 -2.91 1.91 4.29
C LEU A 16 -3.21 0.47 3.90
N CYS A 17 -2.55 -0.01 2.86
CA CYS A 17 -2.63 -1.40 2.45
C CYS A 17 -1.28 -2.09 2.49
N VAL A 18 -1.32 -3.42 2.55
CA VAL A 18 -0.16 -4.27 2.44
C VAL A 18 -0.38 -5.26 1.30
N LEU A 19 0.66 -5.49 0.52
CA LEU A 19 0.68 -6.55 -0.48
C LEU A 19 1.57 -7.68 0.03
N ASP A 20 1.03 -8.89 0.02
CA ASP A 20 1.72 -10.10 0.46
C ASP A 20 2.19 -10.91 -0.73
N ASP A 21 3.34 -11.56 -0.58
CA ASP A 21 3.95 -12.44 -1.57
C ASP A 21 3.92 -13.88 -1.04
N ALA A 22 3.05 -14.70 -1.61
CA ALA A 22 2.89 -16.08 -1.16
C ALA A 22 4.09 -16.98 -1.45
N GLU A 23 4.85 -16.69 -2.52
CA GLU A 23 6.03 -17.47 -2.87
C GLU A 23 7.15 -17.30 -1.84
N GLU A 24 7.38 -16.03 -1.43
CA GLU A 24 8.41 -15.72 -0.44
C GLU A 24 7.91 -15.80 1.00
N ASN A 25 6.60 -15.99 1.18
CA ASN A 25 5.96 -15.94 2.49
C ASN A 25 6.34 -14.67 3.26
N ASP A 26 6.22 -13.52 2.59
CA ASP A 26 6.76 -12.25 3.06
C ASP A 26 5.88 -11.09 2.56
N ILE A 27 5.98 -9.97 3.25
CA ILE A 27 5.36 -8.73 2.80
C ILE A 27 6.15 -8.21 1.61
N PHE A 28 5.44 -7.91 0.51
CA PHE A 28 6.05 -7.33 -0.67
C PHE A 28 6.13 -5.81 -0.59
N LYS A 29 5.04 -5.16 -0.13
CA LYS A 29 4.94 -3.70 -0.20
C LYS A 29 3.86 -3.16 0.75
N TYR A 30 4.13 -2.00 1.35
CA TYR A 30 3.11 -1.15 1.96
C TYR A 30 2.76 -0.01 1.00
N GLY A 31 1.52 0.42 0.99
CA GLY A 31 1.08 1.53 0.16
C GLY A 31 -0.08 2.30 0.75
N ILE A 32 -0.23 3.55 0.32
CA ILE A 32 -1.36 4.40 0.71
C ILE A 32 -2.16 4.79 -0.52
N SER A 33 -3.46 5.02 -0.34
CA SER A 33 -4.34 5.47 -1.42
C SER A 33 -5.55 6.19 -0.84
N ASP A 34 -6.11 7.12 -1.63
CA ASP A 34 -7.40 7.74 -1.37
C ASP A 34 -8.50 7.24 -2.33
N LYS A 35 -8.19 6.21 -3.11
CA LYS A 35 -9.15 5.64 -4.07
C LYS A 35 -10.23 4.84 -3.34
N PRO A 36 -11.41 4.68 -3.95
CA PRO A 36 -12.51 3.97 -3.30
C PRO A 36 -12.17 2.56 -2.87
N ILE A 37 -12.74 2.16 -1.73
CA ILE A 37 -12.67 0.78 -1.23
C ILE A 37 -13.98 0.10 -1.62
N ASP A 38 -13.88 -1.01 -2.34
CA ASP A 38 -15.05 -1.77 -2.79
C ASP A 38 -15.58 -2.70 -1.68
N ALA A 39 -16.74 -3.32 -1.95
CA ALA A 39 -17.39 -4.20 -0.98
C ALA A 39 -16.55 -5.42 -0.57
N ASP A 40 -15.59 -5.82 -1.40
CA ASP A 40 -14.66 -6.92 -1.11
C ASP A 40 -13.43 -6.51 -0.30
N ASN A 41 -13.42 -5.29 0.23
CA ASN A 41 -12.31 -4.68 0.99
C ASN A 41 -11.04 -4.45 0.17
N TYR A 42 -11.14 -4.41 -1.16
CA TYR A 42 -10.06 -3.98 -2.03
C TYR A 42 -10.33 -2.56 -2.52
N SER A 43 -9.31 -1.70 -2.51
CA SER A 43 -9.40 -0.44 -3.23
C SER A 43 -9.08 -0.67 -4.70
N SER A 44 -9.57 0.23 -5.55
CA SER A 44 -9.27 0.15 -6.99
C SER A 44 -7.77 0.16 -7.25
N ARG A 45 -7.03 0.97 -6.50
CA ARG A 45 -5.56 1.06 -6.61
C ARG A 45 -4.88 -0.25 -6.23
N MET A 46 -5.27 -0.84 -5.11
CA MET A 46 -4.71 -2.10 -4.64
C MET A 46 -5.00 -3.22 -5.63
N ARG A 47 -6.22 -3.26 -6.17
CA ARG A 47 -6.63 -4.25 -7.17
C ARG A 47 -5.76 -4.16 -8.42
N GLU A 48 -5.53 -2.95 -8.94
CA GLU A 48 -4.68 -2.74 -10.11
C GLU A 48 -3.27 -3.27 -9.88
N GLN A 49 -2.70 -2.98 -8.70
CA GLN A 49 -1.34 -3.43 -8.37
C GLN A 49 -1.24 -4.95 -8.25
N VAL A 50 -2.19 -5.57 -7.54
CA VAL A 50 -2.23 -7.02 -7.38
C VAL A 50 -2.39 -7.71 -8.74
N ASP A 51 -3.33 -7.24 -9.56
CA ASP A 51 -3.58 -7.82 -10.88
C ASP A 51 -2.35 -7.70 -11.79
N TYR A 52 -1.71 -6.53 -11.79
CA TYR A 52 -0.50 -6.31 -12.58
C TYR A 52 0.62 -7.29 -12.18
N LEU A 53 0.87 -7.43 -10.88
CA LEU A 53 1.92 -8.31 -10.38
C LEU A 53 1.62 -9.78 -10.69
N ASN A 54 0.38 -10.21 -10.50
CA ASN A 54 -0.02 -11.59 -10.75
C ASN A 54 0.03 -11.94 -12.23
N ARG A 55 -0.32 -11.01 -13.12
CA ARG A 55 -0.15 -11.21 -14.57
C ARG A 55 1.32 -11.36 -14.94
N ALA A 56 2.18 -10.54 -14.33
CA ALA A 56 3.61 -10.57 -14.66
C ALA A 56 4.24 -11.92 -14.32
N VAL A 57 3.79 -12.57 -13.24
CA VAL A 57 4.35 -13.87 -12.82
C VAL A 57 3.52 -15.07 -13.28
N GLY A 58 2.31 -14.84 -13.79
CA GLY A 58 1.47 -15.88 -14.39
C GLY A 58 0.69 -16.72 -13.40
N TRP A 59 0.58 -16.32 -12.12
CA TRP A 59 -0.22 -17.00 -11.13
C TRP A 59 -0.60 -16.07 -9.96
N TYR A 60 -1.46 -16.53 -9.06
CA TYR A 60 -1.96 -15.73 -7.93
C TYR A 60 -0.94 -15.70 -6.78
N ARG A 61 0.22 -15.16 -7.07
CA ARG A 61 1.32 -15.04 -6.11
C ARG A 61 1.10 -13.93 -5.08
N PHE A 62 0.49 -12.82 -5.51
CA PHE A 62 0.33 -11.63 -4.68
C PHE A 62 -1.12 -11.46 -4.25
N SER A 63 -1.31 -10.99 -3.03
CA SER A 63 -2.61 -10.60 -2.50
C SER A 63 -2.47 -9.30 -1.72
N GLY A 64 -3.60 -8.65 -1.44
CA GLY A 64 -3.61 -7.40 -0.73
C GLY A 64 -4.58 -7.37 0.43
N GLU A 65 -4.29 -6.52 1.42
CA GLU A 65 -5.15 -6.31 2.57
C GLU A 65 -5.09 -4.84 2.98
N ILE A 66 -6.24 -4.29 3.38
CA ILE A 66 -6.30 -2.95 3.96
C ILE A 66 -6.06 -3.07 5.46
N LEU A 67 -5.01 -2.43 5.94
CA LEU A 67 -4.62 -2.46 7.34
C LEU A 67 -5.30 -1.37 8.16
N ILE A 68 -5.37 -0.16 7.63
CA ILE A 68 -5.91 1.01 8.33
C ILE A 68 -6.76 1.80 7.35
N ARG A 69 -7.98 2.18 7.79
CA ARG A 69 -8.92 2.99 7.00
C ARG A 69 -9.07 4.37 7.61
N ASN A 70 -9.63 5.28 6.83
CA ASN A 70 -10.06 6.60 7.29
C ASN A 70 -8.92 7.42 7.91
N ILE A 71 -7.74 7.34 7.31
CA ILE A 71 -6.60 8.17 7.71
C ILE A 71 -6.83 9.57 7.14
N LYS A 72 -6.77 10.58 8.00
CA LYS A 72 -7.04 11.96 7.60
C LYS A 72 -5.85 12.59 6.89
N GLY A 73 -5.92 12.63 5.56
CA GLY A 73 -4.96 13.31 4.73
C GLY A 73 -3.73 12.49 4.37
N LYS A 74 -3.10 12.88 3.28
CA LYS A 74 -1.95 12.17 2.72
C LYS A 74 -0.72 12.26 3.62
N ARG A 75 -0.51 13.40 4.27
CA ARG A 75 0.64 13.58 5.17
C ARG A 75 0.62 12.57 6.30
N GLU A 76 -0.54 12.41 6.95
CA GLU A 76 -0.69 11.45 8.04
C GLU A 76 -0.55 10.02 7.53
N ALA A 77 -1.14 9.72 6.38
CA ALA A 77 -1.01 8.41 5.75
C ALA A 77 0.45 8.06 5.46
N ARG A 78 1.24 9.00 4.95
CA ARG A 78 2.67 8.79 4.70
C ARG A 78 3.45 8.54 5.98
N LYS A 79 3.15 9.24 7.07
CA LYS A 79 3.79 9.00 8.36
C LYS A 79 3.54 7.57 8.84
N ILE A 80 2.31 7.10 8.70
CA ILE A 80 1.94 5.74 9.11
C ILE A 80 2.64 4.71 8.21
N GLU A 81 2.63 4.93 6.89
CA GLU A 81 3.33 4.07 5.95
C GLU A 81 4.82 3.98 6.28
N ASP A 82 5.46 5.11 6.50
CA ASP A 82 6.89 5.16 6.84
C ASP A 82 7.19 4.41 8.13
N ALA A 83 6.31 4.51 9.13
CA ALA A 83 6.47 3.79 10.38
C ALA A 83 6.43 2.27 10.18
N TYR A 84 5.53 1.78 9.32
CA TYR A 84 5.46 0.35 8.98
C TYR A 84 6.70 -0.10 8.23
N ILE A 85 7.18 0.70 7.27
CA ILE A 85 8.40 0.38 6.50
C ILE A 85 9.62 0.35 7.43
N VAL A 86 9.75 1.31 8.32
CA VAL A 86 10.86 1.36 9.29
C VAL A 86 10.84 0.15 10.22
N ALA A 87 9.66 -0.24 10.71
CA ALA A 87 9.52 -1.41 11.57
C ALA A 87 9.91 -2.69 10.83
N TYR A 88 9.52 -2.81 9.56
CA TYR A 88 9.91 -3.94 8.72
C TYR A 88 11.43 -3.98 8.54
N LYS A 89 12.04 -2.85 8.21
CA LYS A 89 13.48 -2.73 8.02
C LYS A 89 14.27 -3.11 9.27
N LYS A 90 13.77 -2.70 10.45
CA LYS A 90 14.40 -3.09 11.73
C LYS A 90 14.39 -4.60 11.94
N LYS A 91 13.30 -5.26 11.56
CA LYS A 91 13.12 -6.68 11.76
C LYS A 91 13.92 -7.52 10.74
N TYR A 92 13.96 -7.08 9.48
CA TYR A 92 14.50 -7.88 8.38
C TYR A 92 15.79 -7.33 7.77
N GLY A 93 16.24 -6.15 8.19
CA GLY A 93 17.48 -5.54 7.69
C GLY A 93 17.36 -4.89 6.31
N ARG A 94 16.16 -4.79 5.74
CA ARG A 94 15.90 -4.19 4.43
C ARG A 94 14.46 -3.71 4.34
N ASN A 95 14.17 -2.84 3.39
CA ASN A 95 12.78 -2.46 3.07
C ASN A 95 12.03 -3.64 2.44
N PRO A 96 10.68 -3.66 2.49
CA PRO A 96 9.92 -4.57 1.66
C PRO A 96 10.34 -4.40 0.19
N ARG A 97 10.38 -5.49 -0.58
CA ARG A 97 10.95 -5.47 -1.94
C ARG A 97 10.25 -4.50 -2.89
N GLY A 98 8.97 -4.26 -2.69
CA GLY A 98 8.21 -3.31 -3.50
C GLY A 98 8.30 -1.86 -3.04
N ASN A 99 8.88 -1.59 -1.89
CA ASN A 99 9.12 -0.25 -1.35
C ASN A 99 10.57 0.14 -1.59
N VAL A 100 10.85 0.70 -2.75
CA VAL A 100 12.19 1.17 -3.09
C VAL A 100 12.39 2.60 -2.56
N ASP A 101 13.62 2.91 -2.20
CA ASP A 101 13.99 4.25 -1.73
C ASP A 101 14.01 5.27 -2.88
#